data_678dda164b4de5c67c51f5688f1a4705
#
_entry.id   678dda164b4de5c67c51f5688f1a4705
#
_cell.length_a   1.000
_cell.length_b   1.000
_cell.length_c   1.000
_cell.angle_alpha   90.00
_cell.angle_beta   90.00
_cell.angle_gamma   90.00
#
_symmetry.space_group_name_H-M   'P 1'
#
loop_
_entity.id
_entity.type
_entity.pdbx_description
1 polymer ?
#
loop_
_entity_poly.entity_id
_entity_poly.type
_entity_poly.pdbx_seq_one_letter_code
_entity_poly.pdbx_strand_id
1 'polypeptide(L)'
;MRTFMDAGGIQRLEEYFRRIGDVLGEESRRGSFAVYAMGLLGDGERKSIEPIAARACPDPKKTDAMHQRLLHFAVDSRWSDREVRREAARYALDAMTQREPVEAWIVDDTGFLKQGKHSVGVQRQYTGSAGKITNCQIGVSLSVATRTEHVPLDFELYLPESWANDTARRQEARIPEDIPFKTKPQLAVQMIGRAVADGVPKGVVLADSAYGSSGEFRAQVRSLGLHYAVGVEPQTTISLLDNEGRPHGEAVSVKDMASSIHERGGFRRCTWRSGTREELWARFALRRVVAAGVPKGQQEPLWLLIEWREGEPEPANYFLVSVPGRPTKKQLIRLVMQRWRTERVYEDLKGELGLDHYEGRRFPGWHH
;
A
#
# COMPACT_ATOMS: atom_id res chain seq x y z
N MET A 1 -20.47 11.09 -21.75
CA MET A 1 -21.72 11.27 -20.99
C MET A 1 -21.37 12.05 -19.74
N ARG A 2 -21.71 13.36 -19.65
CA ARG A 2 -21.45 14.15 -18.44
C ARG A 2 -22.34 13.61 -17.33
N THR A 3 -21.76 12.84 -16.43
CA THR A 3 -22.45 12.41 -15.19
C THR A 3 -22.48 13.63 -14.27
N PHE A 4 -23.61 14.29 -14.18
CA PHE A 4 -23.82 15.32 -13.16
C PHE A 4 -23.84 14.64 -11.80
N MET A 5 -23.03 15.12 -10.85
CA MET A 5 -23.14 14.70 -9.46
C MET A 5 -24.55 15.05 -8.96
N ASP A 6 -25.17 14.11 -8.25
CA ASP A 6 -26.43 14.37 -7.56
C ASP A 6 -26.22 15.35 -6.38
N ALA A 7 -27.29 15.90 -5.84
CA ALA A 7 -27.22 16.84 -4.71
C ALA A 7 -26.46 16.25 -3.49
N GLY A 8 -26.62 14.95 -3.22
CA GLY A 8 -25.90 14.28 -2.17
C GLY A 8 -24.40 14.13 -2.44
N GLY A 9 -24.02 13.96 -3.69
CA GLY A 9 -22.60 13.95 -4.13
C GLY A 9 -21.94 15.31 -3.93
N ILE A 10 -22.63 16.39 -4.29
CA ILE A 10 -22.16 17.76 -4.09
C ILE A 10 -21.96 18.03 -2.59
N GLN A 11 -22.93 17.70 -1.76
CA GLN A 11 -22.85 17.90 -0.31
C GLN A 11 -21.67 17.12 0.32
N ARG A 12 -21.43 15.88 -0.11
CA ARG A 12 -20.28 15.10 0.36
C ARG A 12 -18.95 15.73 -0.05
N LEU A 13 -18.84 16.26 -1.26
CA LEU A 13 -17.65 16.95 -1.74
C LEU A 13 -17.39 18.25 -0.97
N GLU A 14 -18.42 19.05 -0.74
CA GLU A 14 -18.33 20.27 0.07
C GLU A 14 -17.89 19.96 1.51
N GLU A 15 -18.45 18.94 2.13
CA GLU A 15 -18.05 18.50 3.47
C GLU A 15 -16.61 18.01 3.50
N TYR A 16 -16.17 17.23 2.52
CA TYR A 16 -14.78 16.81 2.40
C TYR A 16 -13.83 18.02 2.27
N PHE A 17 -14.16 18.98 1.42
CA PHE A 17 -13.35 20.20 1.25
C PHE A 17 -13.31 21.06 2.51
N ARG A 18 -14.41 21.16 3.22
CA ARG A 18 -14.48 21.85 4.51
C ARG A 18 -13.55 21.17 5.53
N ARG A 19 -13.63 19.85 5.70
CA ARG A 19 -12.81 19.10 6.66
C ARG A 19 -11.32 19.21 6.35
N ILE A 20 -10.92 19.05 5.11
CA ILE A 20 -9.50 19.24 4.72
C ILE A 20 -9.09 20.72 4.88
N GLY A 21 -9.97 21.64 4.54
CA GLY A 21 -9.74 23.07 4.72
C GLY A 21 -9.50 23.45 6.18
N ASP A 22 -10.20 22.82 7.11
CA ASP A 22 -10.00 23.05 8.56
C ASP A 22 -8.63 22.60 9.03
N VAL A 23 -8.11 21.49 8.50
CA VAL A 23 -6.74 21.00 8.75
C VAL A 23 -5.69 21.95 8.15
N LEU A 24 -5.93 22.48 6.94
CA LEU A 24 -5.01 23.41 6.28
C LEU A 24 -4.94 24.79 6.96
N GLY A 25 -5.97 25.19 7.66
CA GLY A 25 -6.05 26.38 8.50
C GLY A 25 -6.24 27.68 7.74
N GLU A 26 -5.22 28.20 7.06
CA GLU A 26 -5.20 29.51 6.42
C GLU A 26 -6.09 29.56 5.16
N GLU A 27 -6.79 30.67 4.96
CA GLU A 27 -7.69 30.90 3.81
C GLU A 27 -6.97 30.73 2.46
N SER A 28 -5.74 31.23 2.36
CA SER A 28 -4.92 31.09 1.16
C SER A 28 -4.62 29.64 0.79
N ARG A 29 -4.40 28.77 1.80
CA ARG A 29 -4.19 27.34 1.63
C ARG A 29 -5.49 26.62 1.26
N ARG A 30 -6.59 26.96 1.94
CA ARG A 30 -7.94 26.42 1.62
C ARG A 30 -8.32 26.69 0.16
N GLY A 31 -8.15 27.94 -0.28
CA GLY A 31 -8.45 28.31 -1.67
C GLY A 31 -7.52 27.66 -2.69
N SER A 32 -6.24 27.46 -2.35
CA SER A 32 -5.30 26.76 -3.24
C SER A 32 -5.60 25.25 -3.29
N PHE A 33 -5.93 24.63 -2.17
CA PHE A 33 -6.39 23.24 -2.09
C PHE A 33 -7.64 23.03 -2.95
N ALA A 34 -8.65 23.88 -2.80
CA ALA A 34 -9.89 23.72 -3.56
C ALA A 34 -9.64 23.75 -5.07
N VAL A 35 -8.82 24.68 -5.57
CA VAL A 35 -8.44 24.73 -7.00
C VAL A 35 -7.67 23.50 -7.42
N TYR A 36 -6.69 23.06 -6.62
CA TYR A 36 -5.86 21.90 -6.92
C TYR A 36 -6.67 20.60 -6.93
N ALA A 37 -7.47 20.38 -5.90
CA ALA A 37 -8.31 19.18 -5.78
C ALA A 37 -9.36 19.10 -6.89
N MET A 38 -10.02 20.21 -7.23
CA MET A 38 -10.94 20.28 -8.38
C MET A 38 -10.22 20.03 -9.70
N GLY A 39 -8.96 20.46 -9.81
CA GLY A 39 -8.14 20.19 -10.98
C GLY A 39 -7.74 18.72 -11.12
N LEU A 40 -7.57 17.99 -10.00
CA LEU A 40 -7.35 16.55 -9.99
C LEU A 40 -8.63 15.78 -10.35
N LEU A 41 -9.79 16.19 -9.83
CA LEU A 41 -11.07 15.55 -10.07
C LEU A 41 -11.67 15.87 -11.45
N GLY A 42 -11.31 17.02 -12.04
CA GLY A 42 -11.84 17.45 -13.33
C GLY A 42 -11.23 16.73 -14.53
N ASP A 43 -11.84 16.90 -15.69
CA ASP A 43 -11.36 16.35 -16.95
C ASP A 43 -9.96 16.90 -17.31
N GLY A 44 -9.13 16.08 -17.93
CA GLY A 44 -7.80 16.45 -18.40
C GLY A 44 -6.79 15.34 -18.25
N GLU A 45 -6.06 15.04 -19.31
CA GLU A 45 -5.07 13.95 -19.35
C GLU A 45 -3.86 14.19 -18.43
N ARG A 46 -3.47 15.47 -18.26
CA ARG A 46 -2.34 15.86 -17.38
C ARG A 46 -2.88 16.51 -16.11
N LYS A 47 -2.48 15.97 -14.98
CA LYS A 47 -2.87 16.39 -13.61
C LYS A 47 -1.72 17.10 -12.86
N SER A 48 -0.67 17.55 -13.56
CA SER A 48 0.39 18.36 -12.96
C SER A 48 -0.08 19.82 -12.78
N ILE A 49 0.65 20.59 -11.97
CA ILE A 49 0.24 21.93 -11.50
C ILE A 49 -0.02 22.90 -12.65
N GLU A 50 0.84 22.94 -13.68
CA GLU A 50 0.72 23.87 -14.81
C GLU A 50 -0.59 23.63 -15.60
N PRO A 51 -0.93 22.42 -16.09
CA PRO A 51 -2.20 22.16 -16.75
C PRO A 51 -3.42 22.43 -15.85
N ILE A 52 -3.33 22.18 -14.54
CA ILE A 52 -4.41 22.51 -13.60
C ILE A 52 -4.59 24.03 -13.53
N ALA A 53 -3.51 24.81 -13.40
CA ALA A 53 -3.57 26.27 -13.37
C ALA A 53 -4.18 26.84 -14.65
N ALA A 54 -3.79 26.31 -15.82
CA ALA A 54 -4.33 26.75 -17.11
C ALA A 54 -5.83 26.47 -17.24
N ARG A 55 -6.32 25.31 -16.74
CA ARG A 55 -7.76 25.01 -16.74
C ARG A 55 -8.54 25.85 -15.73
N ALA A 56 -7.97 26.09 -14.56
CA ALA A 56 -8.61 26.88 -13.51
C ALA A 56 -8.67 28.38 -13.82
N CYS A 57 -7.73 28.88 -14.62
CA CYS A 57 -7.62 30.29 -14.96
C CYS A 57 -7.27 30.44 -16.47
N PRO A 58 -8.25 30.41 -17.38
CA PRO A 58 -8.01 30.47 -18.83
C PRO A 58 -7.47 31.83 -19.36
N ASP A 59 -7.51 32.89 -18.55
CA ASP A 59 -6.91 34.19 -18.91
C ASP A 59 -5.38 34.09 -18.88
N PRO A 60 -4.68 34.16 -20.02
CA PRO A 60 -3.23 33.99 -20.07
C PRO A 60 -2.45 34.95 -19.16
N LYS A 61 -2.99 36.12 -18.89
CA LYS A 61 -2.36 37.14 -18.02
C LYS A 61 -2.39 36.76 -16.54
N LYS A 62 -3.27 35.83 -16.17
CA LYS A 62 -3.47 35.38 -14.79
C LYS A 62 -3.04 33.93 -14.55
N THR A 63 -2.85 33.14 -15.61
CA THR A 63 -2.45 31.72 -15.53
C THR A 63 -1.12 31.58 -14.80
N ASP A 64 -0.13 32.41 -15.10
CA ASP A 64 1.18 32.37 -14.44
C ASP A 64 1.07 32.61 -12.90
N ALA A 65 0.24 33.57 -12.50
CA ALA A 65 0.00 33.85 -11.08
C ALA A 65 -0.69 32.65 -10.39
N MET A 66 -1.64 31.99 -11.06
CA MET A 66 -2.30 30.78 -10.57
C MET A 66 -1.30 29.63 -10.48
N HIS A 67 -0.46 29.42 -11.49
CA HIS A 67 0.60 28.41 -11.47
C HIS A 67 1.54 28.61 -10.28
N GLN A 68 2.05 29.81 -10.07
CA GLN A 68 2.93 30.14 -8.94
C GLN A 68 2.23 29.93 -7.60
N ARG A 69 0.95 30.29 -7.47
CA ARG A 69 0.15 30.04 -6.28
C ARG A 69 0.01 28.57 -5.96
N LEU A 70 -0.30 27.71 -6.95
CA LEU A 70 -0.42 26.27 -6.75
C LEU A 70 0.93 25.61 -6.48
N LEU A 71 1.99 26.07 -7.16
CA LEU A 71 3.35 25.59 -6.91
C LEU A 71 3.80 25.90 -5.47
N HIS A 72 3.55 27.14 -5.02
CA HIS A 72 3.84 27.53 -3.64
C HIS A 72 3.05 26.66 -2.64
N PHE A 73 1.77 26.42 -2.90
CA PHE A 73 0.93 25.56 -2.05
C PHE A 73 1.49 24.14 -1.94
N ALA A 74 1.88 23.53 -3.07
CA ALA A 74 2.33 22.14 -3.10
C ALA A 74 3.78 21.94 -2.63
N VAL A 75 4.66 22.97 -2.72
CA VAL A 75 6.11 22.75 -2.50
C VAL A 75 6.66 23.55 -1.32
N ASP A 76 6.17 24.78 -1.12
CA ASP A 76 6.77 25.71 -0.16
C ASP A 76 5.86 26.04 1.04
N SER A 77 4.55 25.84 0.93
CA SER A 77 3.62 26.06 2.05
C SER A 77 3.83 25.08 3.20
N ARG A 78 3.76 25.60 4.42
CA ARG A 78 3.94 24.81 5.65
C ARG A 78 2.60 24.25 6.11
N TRP A 79 2.19 23.11 5.58
CA TRP A 79 1.06 22.33 6.07
C TRP A 79 1.47 20.87 6.24
N SER A 80 0.80 20.15 7.09
CA SER A 80 1.11 18.76 7.39
C SER A 80 0.36 17.84 6.43
N ASP A 81 1.10 17.25 5.50
CA ASP A 81 0.60 16.19 4.61
C ASP A 81 0.04 15.02 5.40
N ARG A 82 0.67 14.67 6.52
CA ARG A 82 0.20 13.61 7.42
C ARG A 82 -1.18 13.93 8.02
N GLU A 83 -1.40 15.16 8.49
CA GLU A 83 -2.70 15.53 9.06
C GLU A 83 -3.80 15.56 7.99
N VAL A 84 -3.47 16.02 6.79
CA VAL A 84 -4.38 15.98 5.64
C VAL A 84 -4.72 14.54 5.28
N ARG A 85 -3.72 13.65 5.13
CA ARG A 85 -3.98 12.22 4.85
C ARG A 85 -4.81 11.57 5.95
N ARG A 86 -4.51 11.84 7.21
CA ARG A 86 -5.27 11.32 8.36
C ARG A 86 -6.73 11.75 8.31
N GLU A 87 -7.01 13.01 8.00
CA GLU A 87 -8.38 13.50 7.90
C GLU A 87 -9.12 12.93 6.69
N ALA A 88 -8.45 12.84 5.53
CA ALA A 88 -8.99 12.19 4.35
C ALA A 88 -9.32 10.71 4.59
N ALA A 89 -8.41 9.99 5.25
CA ALA A 89 -8.62 8.59 5.63
C ALA A 89 -9.80 8.44 6.61
N ARG A 90 -9.89 9.31 7.61
CA ARG A 90 -10.99 9.32 8.59
C ARG A 90 -12.33 9.56 7.91
N TYR A 91 -12.40 10.54 7.00
CA TYR A 91 -13.60 10.81 6.22
C TYR A 91 -14.09 9.58 5.43
N ALA A 92 -13.19 8.88 4.77
CA ALA A 92 -13.52 7.67 4.01
C ALA A 92 -13.90 6.49 4.92
N LEU A 93 -13.15 6.28 6.01
CA LEU A 93 -13.38 5.20 6.96
C LEU A 93 -14.73 5.33 7.66
N ASP A 94 -15.14 6.54 8.04
CA ASP A 94 -16.45 6.79 8.66
C ASP A 94 -17.59 6.25 7.79
N ALA A 95 -17.51 6.47 6.46
CA ALA A 95 -18.52 5.98 5.52
C ALA A 95 -18.42 4.46 5.26
N MET A 96 -17.19 3.93 5.14
CA MET A 96 -16.96 2.50 4.87
C MET A 96 -17.39 1.62 6.05
N THR A 97 -17.01 2.00 7.27
CA THR A 97 -17.23 1.19 8.47
C THR A 97 -18.70 1.17 8.94
N GLN A 98 -19.50 2.14 8.50
CA GLN A 98 -20.96 2.08 8.70
C GLN A 98 -21.62 0.95 7.89
N ARG A 99 -21.00 0.51 6.81
CA ARG A 99 -21.53 -0.53 5.91
C ARG A 99 -20.95 -1.90 6.21
N GLU A 100 -19.63 -1.98 6.39
CA GLU A 100 -18.91 -3.24 6.55
C GLU A 100 -17.69 -3.04 7.45
N PRO A 101 -17.31 -4.05 8.27
CA PRO A 101 -16.10 -3.97 9.07
C PRO A 101 -14.85 -4.01 8.18
N VAL A 102 -13.76 -3.39 8.65
CA VAL A 102 -12.44 -3.56 8.05
C VAL A 102 -11.99 -5.00 8.20
N GLU A 103 -11.58 -5.63 7.10
CA GLU A 103 -11.07 -7.01 7.09
C GLU A 103 -9.55 -7.05 6.93
N ALA A 104 -8.98 -6.17 6.12
CA ALA A 104 -7.57 -6.19 5.79
C ALA A 104 -6.90 -4.80 5.80
N TRP A 105 -5.62 -4.80 6.16
CA TRP A 105 -4.68 -3.70 5.96
C TRP A 105 -3.65 -4.16 4.94
N ILE A 106 -3.54 -3.51 3.80
CA ILE A 106 -2.74 -3.97 2.67
C ILE A 106 -1.52 -3.07 2.53
N VAL A 107 -0.33 -3.66 2.70
CA VAL A 107 0.95 -3.03 2.45
C VAL A 107 1.44 -3.44 1.07
N ASP A 108 1.88 -2.46 0.30
CA ASP A 108 2.47 -2.68 -1.02
C ASP A 108 3.35 -1.48 -1.41
N ASP A 109 4.00 -1.54 -2.57
CA ASP A 109 4.70 -0.40 -3.13
C ASP A 109 4.43 -0.20 -4.62
N THR A 110 4.59 1.04 -5.09
CA THR A 110 4.43 1.36 -6.50
C THR A 110 5.56 2.26 -6.99
N GLY A 111 5.99 2.05 -8.23
CA GLY A 111 7.01 2.85 -8.86
C GLY A 111 6.46 4.02 -9.67
N PHE A 112 7.19 5.13 -9.61
CA PHE A 112 6.98 6.33 -10.41
C PHE A 112 8.16 6.49 -11.35
N LEU A 113 7.97 6.25 -12.65
CA LEU A 113 9.05 6.31 -13.63
C LEU A 113 9.58 7.74 -13.78
N LYS A 114 10.88 7.90 -13.84
CA LYS A 114 11.56 9.20 -13.98
C LYS A 114 12.65 9.16 -15.03
N GLN A 115 12.83 10.27 -15.76
CA GLN A 115 13.87 10.39 -16.79
C GLN A 115 15.22 10.83 -16.21
N GLY A 116 15.21 11.71 -15.22
CA GLY A 116 16.40 12.35 -14.68
C GLY A 116 16.92 11.74 -13.38
N LYS A 117 17.95 12.38 -12.78
CA LYS A 117 18.61 11.96 -11.54
C LYS A 117 18.28 12.83 -10.33
N HIS A 118 17.49 13.91 -10.53
CA HIS A 118 17.26 14.94 -9.52
C HIS A 118 15.96 14.82 -8.74
N SER A 119 15.01 13.98 -9.19
CA SER A 119 13.81 13.73 -8.41
C SER A 119 14.15 13.00 -7.11
N VAL A 120 13.63 13.49 -5.99
CA VAL A 120 13.93 12.94 -4.66
C VAL A 120 13.69 11.44 -4.60
N GLY A 121 14.63 10.65 -4.06
CA GLY A 121 14.51 9.20 -3.95
C GLY A 121 14.67 8.41 -5.26
N VAL A 122 14.95 9.08 -6.39
CA VAL A 122 15.11 8.39 -7.69
C VAL A 122 16.38 7.55 -7.75
N GLN A 123 16.24 6.32 -8.24
CA GLN A 123 17.33 5.38 -8.43
C GLN A 123 16.94 4.34 -9.49
N ARG A 124 17.95 3.68 -10.12
CA ARG A 124 17.70 2.46 -10.89
C ARG A 124 17.42 1.31 -9.93
N GLN A 125 16.18 0.85 -9.91
CA GLN A 125 15.70 -0.22 -9.05
C GLN A 125 14.55 -0.97 -9.73
N TYR A 126 14.25 -2.18 -9.24
CA TYR A 126 13.10 -2.94 -9.74
C TYR A 126 11.80 -2.25 -9.34
N THR A 127 10.86 -2.22 -10.25
CA THR A 127 9.48 -1.81 -9.96
C THR A 127 8.47 -2.67 -10.70
N GLY A 128 7.46 -3.15 -9.99
CA GLY A 128 6.34 -3.91 -10.53
C GLY A 128 5.59 -3.14 -11.61
N SER A 129 5.49 -1.82 -11.49
CA SER A 129 4.83 -0.94 -12.48
C SER A 129 5.45 -1.02 -13.89
N ALA A 130 6.73 -1.39 -14.01
CA ALA A 130 7.41 -1.57 -15.29
C ALA A 130 7.85 -3.02 -15.54
N GLY A 131 7.71 -3.91 -14.56
CA GLY A 131 8.15 -5.32 -14.65
C GLY A 131 9.67 -5.49 -14.83
N LYS A 132 10.47 -4.46 -14.55
CA LYS A 132 11.93 -4.46 -14.78
C LYS A 132 12.66 -3.45 -13.90
N ILE A 133 14.01 -3.55 -13.91
CA ILE A 133 14.86 -2.53 -13.31
C ILE A 133 14.86 -1.30 -14.19
N THR A 134 14.42 -0.16 -13.65
CA THR A 134 14.38 1.11 -14.36
C THR A 134 14.61 2.26 -13.39
N ASN A 135 14.76 3.48 -13.93
CA ASN A 135 14.93 4.69 -13.13
C ASN A 135 13.55 5.14 -12.58
N CYS A 136 13.35 5.03 -11.28
CA CYS A 136 12.08 5.32 -10.65
C CYS A 136 12.23 5.76 -9.19
N GLN A 137 11.20 6.43 -8.69
CA GLN A 137 10.93 6.59 -7.26
C GLN A 137 10.04 5.43 -6.82
N ILE A 138 10.09 5.03 -5.57
CA ILE A 138 9.18 4.03 -5.00
C ILE A 138 8.39 4.68 -3.85
N GLY A 139 7.08 4.59 -3.93
CA GLY A 139 6.18 4.92 -2.83
C GLY A 139 5.67 3.65 -2.16
N VAL A 140 5.92 3.50 -0.87
CA VAL A 140 5.33 2.45 -0.03
C VAL A 140 3.97 2.94 0.42
N SER A 141 2.94 2.11 0.36
CA SER A 141 1.59 2.47 0.74
C SER A 141 0.98 1.53 1.77
N LEU A 142 0.05 2.07 2.54
CA LEU A 142 -0.86 1.34 3.40
C LEU A 142 -2.30 1.64 2.96
N SER A 143 -3.07 0.61 2.65
CA SER A 143 -4.49 0.70 2.34
C SER A 143 -5.31 -0.15 3.29
N VAL A 144 -6.59 0.16 3.46
CA VAL A 144 -7.54 -0.71 4.16
C VAL A 144 -8.60 -1.22 3.20
N ALA A 145 -9.15 -2.38 3.51
CA ALA A 145 -10.22 -2.98 2.75
C ALA A 145 -11.28 -3.58 3.69
N THR A 146 -12.54 -3.36 3.32
CA THR A 146 -13.70 -4.15 3.77
C THR A 146 -13.93 -5.29 2.78
N ARG A 147 -15.01 -6.01 2.88
CA ARG A 147 -15.35 -7.04 1.89
C ARG A 147 -15.56 -6.46 0.48
N THR A 148 -16.08 -5.26 0.35
CA THR A 148 -16.46 -4.65 -0.94
C THR A 148 -15.68 -3.41 -1.31
N GLU A 149 -15.22 -2.63 -0.36
CA GLU A 149 -14.57 -1.33 -0.56
C GLU A 149 -13.12 -1.34 -0.10
N HIS A 150 -12.34 -0.37 -0.57
CA HIS A 150 -10.95 -0.17 -0.16
C HIS A 150 -10.56 1.30 -0.34
N VAL A 151 -9.62 1.76 0.49
CA VAL A 151 -9.10 3.13 0.44
C VAL A 151 -7.63 3.16 0.89
N PRO A 152 -6.76 3.97 0.24
CA PRO A 152 -5.42 4.23 0.75
C PRO A 152 -5.50 5.09 2.02
N LEU A 153 -4.66 4.76 3.01
CA LEU A 153 -4.52 5.52 4.25
C LEU A 153 -3.26 6.38 4.26
N ASP A 154 -2.18 5.82 3.76
CA ASP A 154 -0.86 6.42 3.95
C ASP A 154 0.10 6.05 2.81
N PHE A 155 1.03 6.97 2.50
CA PHE A 155 2.11 6.80 1.53
C PHE A 155 3.40 7.37 2.10
N GLU A 156 4.50 6.63 1.88
CA GLU A 156 5.85 7.08 2.23
C GLU A 156 6.81 6.91 1.06
N LEU A 157 7.60 7.93 0.79
CA LEU A 157 8.67 7.84 -0.20
C LEU A 157 9.79 6.95 0.34
N TYR A 158 10.12 5.89 -0.38
CA TYR A 158 11.34 5.15 -0.11
C TYR A 158 12.55 5.96 -0.54
N LEU A 159 13.40 6.31 0.42
CA LEU A 159 14.69 6.95 0.17
C LEU A 159 15.78 5.88 0.13
N PRO A 160 16.33 5.53 -1.05
CA PRO A 160 17.44 4.59 -1.15
C PRO A 160 18.64 5.04 -0.32
N GLU A 161 19.46 4.09 0.10
CA GLU A 161 20.67 4.37 0.90
C GLU A 161 21.61 5.39 0.25
N SER A 162 21.70 5.37 -1.09
CA SER A 162 22.43 6.34 -1.89
C SER A 162 21.91 7.79 -1.78
N TRP A 163 20.65 7.96 -1.35
CA TRP A 163 20.05 9.26 -1.03
C TRP A 163 20.19 9.60 0.44
N ALA A 164 19.97 8.62 1.30
CA ALA A 164 20.01 8.81 2.75
C ALA A 164 21.40 9.27 3.25
N ASN A 165 22.46 8.80 2.60
CA ASN A 165 23.86 9.07 2.96
C ASN A 165 24.49 10.25 2.18
N ASP A 166 23.78 10.86 1.22
CA ASP A 166 24.28 11.99 0.43
C ASP A 166 23.74 13.32 0.96
N THR A 167 24.52 14.00 1.78
CA THR A 167 24.12 15.27 2.41
C THR A 167 23.79 16.35 1.38
N ALA A 168 24.53 16.44 0.26
CA ALA A 168 24.29 17.45 -0.76
C ALA A 168 22.96 17.23 -1.47
N ARG A 169 22.65 15.98 -1.86
CA ARG A 169 21.35 15.62 -2.45
C ARG A 169 20.18 15.83 -1.48
N ARG A 170 20.38 15.50 -0.19
CA ARG A 170 19.36 15.75 0.85
C ARG A 170 19.01 17.23 0.95
N GLN A 171 20.03 18.11 0.99
CA GLN A 171 19.84 19.56 1.04
C GLN A 171 19.15 20.10 -0.21
N GLU A 172 19.60 19.70 -1.42
CA GLU A 172 18.99 20.10 -2.69
C GLU A 172 17.50 19.70 -2.75
N ALA A 173 17.20 18.49 -2.33
CA ALA A 173 15.84 17.94 -2.31
C ALA A 173 15.01 18.39 -1.09
N ARG A 174 15.57 19.14 -0.15
CA ARG A 174 14.94 19.56 1.10
C ARG A 174 14.41 18.39 1.93
N ILE A 175 15.18 17.30 2.03
CA ILE A 175 14.86 16.19 2.91
C ILE A 175 15.16 16.62 4.34
N PRO A 176 14.20 16.53 5.30
CA PRO A 176 14.44 16.85 6.70
C PRO A 176 15.61 16.05 7.29
N GLU A 177 16.39 16.67 8.17
CA GLU A 177 17.60 16.06 8.76
C GLU A 177 17.27 14.84 9.63
N ASP A 178 16.14 14.87 10.28
CA ASP A 178 15.62 13.84 11.19
C ASP A 178 15.06 12.59 10.47
N ILE A 179 15.00 12.57 9.12
CA ILE A 179 14.58 11.41 8.36
C ILE A 179 15.77 10.47 8.12
N PRO A 180 15.87 9.33 8.85
CA PRO A 180 16.93 8.35 8.64
C PRO A 180 16.63 7.45 7.44
N PHE A 181 17.63 6.68 7.02
CA PHE A 181 17.40 5.54 6.12
C PHE A 181 16.45 4.53 6.77
N LYS A 182 15.48 4.06 6.00
CA LYS A 182 14.60 2.96 6.38
C LYS A 182 14.38 2.04 5.19
N THR A 183 14.39 0.75 5.45
CA THR A 183 13.95 -0.24 4.47
C THR A 183 12.45 -0.13 4.22
N LYS A 184 11.97 -0.66 3.10
CA LYS A 184 10.52 -0.67 2.80
C LYS A 184 9.69 -1.35 3.90
N PRO A 185 10.09 -2.53 4.46
CA PRO A 185 9.39 -3.11 5.60
C PRO A 185 9.34 -2.20 6.84
N GLN A 186 10.42 -1.46 7.13
CA GLN A 186 10.43 -0.51 8.26
C GLN A 186 9.49 0.68 8.02
N LEU A 187 9.41 1.20 6.80
CA LEU A 187 8.42 2.23 6.42
C LEU A 187 7.00 1.70 6.59
N ALA A 188 6.74 0.48 6.14
CA ALA A 188 5.44 -0.16 6.29
C ALA A 188 5.02 -0.30 7.76
N VAL A 189 5.92 -0.78 8.63
CA VAL A 189 5.65 -0.88 10.08
C VAL A 189 5.39 0.48 10.69
N GLN A 190 6.11 1.52 10.27
CA GLN A 190 5.87 2.88 10.74
C GLN A 190 4.47 3.38 10.36
N MET A 191 4.02 3.15 9.11
CA MET A 191 2.66 3.50 8.67
C MET A 191 1.60 2.71 9.44
N ILE A 192 1.80 1.40 9.63
CA ILE A 192 0.91 0.55 10.44
C ILE A 192 0.82 1.07 11.88
N GLY A 193 1.95 1.43 12.50
CA GLY A 193 1.99 2.00 13.86
C GLY A 193 1.22 3.31 13.96
N ARG A 194 1.34 4.20 12.96
CA ARG A 194 0.55 5.44 12.88
C ARG A 194 -0.94 5.14 12.79
N ALA A 195 -1.33 4.22 11.91
CA ALA A 195 -2.73 3.86 11.74
C ALA A 195 -3.35 3.24 13.02
N VAL A 196 -2.58 2.43 13.77
CA VAL A 196 -2.98 1.93 15.09
C VAL A 196 -3.17 3.10 16.07
N ALA A 197 -2.22 4.03 16.13
CA ALA A 197 -2.28 5.19 17.01
C ALA A 197 -3.44 6.16 16.66
N ASP A 198 -3.76 6.27 15.38
CA ASP A 198 -4.89 7.07 14.88
C ASP A 198 -6.26 6.38 15.06
N GLY A 199 -6.28 5.15 15.62
CA GLY A 199 -7.50 4.40 15.94
C GLY A 199 -8.20 3.78 14.73
N VAL A 200 -7.48 3.54 13.63
CA VAL A 200 -8.03 2.84 12.46
C VAL A 200 -8.51 1.44 12.87
N PRO A 201 -9.73 1.02 12.51
CA PRO A 201 -10.24 -0.30 12.85
C PRO A 201 -9.31 -1.41 12.39
N LYS A 202 -9.00 -2.35 13.29
CA LYS A 202 -8.04 -3.43 13.04
C LYS A 202 -8.51 -4.38 11.95
N GLY A 203 -7.60 -4.71 11.04
CA GLY A 203 -7.72 -5.76 10.03
C GLY A 203 -6.51 -6.69 10.07
N VAL A 204 -6.48 -7.69 9.20
CA VAL A 204 -5.31 -8.54 9.01
C VAL A 204 -4.34 -7.85 8.05
N VAL A 205 -3.06 -7.75 8.42
CA VAL A 205 -2.04 -7.13 7.58
C VAL A 205 -1.69 -8.09 6.43
N LEU A 206 -1.89 -7.65 5.22
CA LEU A 206 -1.52 -8.34 3.98
C LEU A 206 -0.31 -7.65 3.35
N ALA A 207 0.65 -8.44 2.90
CA ALA A 207 1.82 -7.95 2.16
C ALA A 207 2.37 -9.06 1.25
N ASP A 208 3.19 -8.70 0.29
CA ASP A 208 3.90 -9.69 -0.54
C ASP A 208 5.16 -10.25 0.15
N SER A 209 5.95 -11.05 -0.60
CA SER A 209 7.16 -11.68 -0.07
C SER A 209 8.29 -10.69 0.21
N ALA A 210 8.31 -9.53 -0.44
CA ALA A 210 9.31 -8.49 -0.17
C ALA A 210 9.21 -7.95 1.27
N TYR A 211 8.02 -7.96 1.85
CA TYR A 211 7.76 -7.60 3.25
C TYR A 211 7.68 -8.83 4.14
N GLY A 212 6.90 -9.82 3.72
CA GLY A 212 6.54 -10.96 4.55
C GLY A 212 7.68 -11.93 4.82
N SER A 213 8.73 -11.98 4.01
CA SER A 213 9.91 -12.79 4.27
C SER A 213 10.72 -12.27 5.46
N SER A 214 10.61 -10.99 5.81
CA SER A 214 11.23 -10.42 7.01
C SER A 214 10.56 -10.95 8.29
N GLY A 215 11.31 -11.71 9.08
CA GLY A 215 10.87 -12.14 10.41
C GLY A 215 10.63 -10.96 11.36
N GLU A 216 11.45 -9.92 11.25
CA GLU A 216 11.31 -8.69 12.02
C GLU A 216 10.00 -7.95 11.69
N PHE A 217 9.66 -7.81 10.40
CA PHE A 217 8.38 -7.23 9.97
C PHE A 217 7.19 -7.96 10.61
N ARG A 218 7.17 -9.29 10.52
CA ARG A 218 6.10 -10.10 11.12
C ARG A 218 6.01 -9.93 12.64
N ALA A 219 7.17 -9.92 13.32
CA ALA A 219 7.22 -9.72 14.77
C ALA A 219 6.71 -8.32 15.19
N GLN A 220 7.09 -7.28 14.45
CA GLN A 220 6.64 -5.92 14.72
C GLN A 220 5.13 -5.74 14.45
N VAL A 221 4.57 -6.34 13.39
CA VAL A 221 3.12 -6.37 13.17
C VAL A 221 2.40 -7.04 14.36
N ARG A 222 2.94 -8.17 14.86
CA ARG A 222 2.38 -8.86 16.04
C ARG A 222 2.47 -8.02 17.31
N SER A 223 3.57 -7.30 17.53
CA SER A 223 3.75 -6.43 18.69
C SER A 223 2.75 -5.26 18.73
N LEU A 224 2.26 -4.82 17.56
CA LEU A 224 1.19 -3.82 17.43
C LEU A 224 -0.21 -4.42 17.68
N GLY A 225 -0.30 -5.69 18.06
CA GLY A 225 -1.56 -6.39 18.33
C GLY A 225 -2.39 -6.68 17.08
N LEU A 226 -1.72 -6.83 15.93
CA LEU A 226 -2.34 -7.18 14.66
C LEU A 226 -1.96 -8.60 14.24
N HIS A 227 -2.80 -9.20 13.41
CA HIS A 227 -2.53 -10.43 12.70
C HIS A 227 -2.05 -10.13 11.29
N TYR A 228 -1.36 -11.09 10.66
CA TYR A 228 -0.88 -10.96 9.29
C TYR A 228 -1.23 -12.19 8.45
N ALA A 229 -1.28 -11.98 7.13
CA ALA A 229 -1.29 -13.02 6.11
C ALA A 229 -0.42 -12.52 4.95
N VAL A 230 0.84 -12.94 4.95
CA VAL A 230 1.90 -12.36 4.10
C VAL A 230 2.54 -13.40 3.20
N GLY A 231 2.88 -12.98 1.99
CA GLY A 231 3.71 -13.75 1.09
C GLY A 231 5.10 -14.01 1.69
N VAL A 232 5.72 -15.14 1.34
CA VAL A 232 7.10 -15.44 1.73
C VAL A 232 7.85 -16.08 0.58
N GLU A 233 9.18 -15.93 0.59
CA GLU A 233 10.05 -16.51 -0.43
C GLU A 233 10.11 -18.03 -0.32
N PRO A 234 10.35 -18.77 -1.45
CA PRO A 234 10.39 -20.22 -1.50
C PRO A 234 11.38 -20.85 -0.51
N GLN A 235 12.46 -20.16 -0.16
CA GLN A 235 13.50 -20.62 0.78
C GLN A 235 13.16 -20.37 2.24
N THR A 236 12.03 -19.71 2.54
CA THR A 236 11.58 -19.52 3.93
C THR A 236 11.44 -20.86 4.64
N THR A 237 12.10 -21.01 5.78
CA THR A 237 12.11 -22.27 6.53
C THR A 237 11.03 -22.31 7.60
N ILE A 238 10.41 -23.47 7.71
CA ILE A 238 9.33 -23.77 8.67
C ILE A 238 9.54 -25.14 9.30
N SER A 239 8.95 -25.36 10.47
CA SER A 239 8.76 -26.70 11.05
C SER A 239 7.28 -27.03 11.14
N LEU A 240 6.92 -28.28 10.86
CA LEU A 240 5.56 -28.78 11.05
C LEU A 240 5.21 -28.81 12.53
N LEU A 241 3.92 -28.70 12.84
CA LEU A 241 3.39 -28.93 14.19
C LEU A 241 2.76 -30.31 14.29
N ASP A 242 3.04 -31.02 15.40
CA ASP A 242 2.33 -32.23 15.77
C ASP A 242 0.88 -31.93 16.23
N ASN A 243 0.15 -32.97 16.62
CA ASN A 243 -1.24 -32.84 17.09
C ASN A 243 -1.35 -32.07 18.43
N GLU A 244 -0.27 -31.93 19.16
CA GLU A 244 -0.17 -31.19 20.43
C GLU A 244 0.33 -29.75 20.21
N GLY A 245 0.58 -29.37 18.96
CA GLY A 245 1.02 -28.01 18.57
C GLY A 245 2.51 -27.76 18.84
N ARG A 246 3.34 -28.81 18.98
CA ARG A 246 4.80 -28.71 19.17
C ARG A 246 5.52 -28.85 17.81
N PRO A 247 6.65 -28.15 17.60
CA PRO A 247 7.48 -28.34 16.42
C PRO A 247 7.92 -29.82 16.29
N HIS A 248 7.73 -30.37 15.09
CA HIS A 248 8.00 -31.76 14.78
C HIS A 248 8.83 -31.87 13.49
N GLY A 249 9.83 -32.77 13.53
CA GLY A 249 10.75 -33.01 12.41
C GLY A 249 11.79 -31.89 12.22
N GLU A 250 12.57 -32.02 11.16
CA GLU A 250 13.54 -30.99 10.76
C GLU A 250 12.85 -29.79 10.11
N ALA A 251 13.50 -28.63 10.21
CA ALA A 251 13.05 -27.44 9.50
C ALA A 251 13.28 -27.62 7.99
N VAL A 252 12.26 -27.35 7.19
CA VAL A 252 12.31 -27.47 5.72
C VAL A 252 11.89 -26.16 5.07
N SER A 253 12.31 -25.94 3.82
CA SER A 253 11.82 -24.79 3.05
C SER A 253 10.34 -24.95 2.71
N VAL A 254 9.62 -23.82 2.54
CA VAL A 254 8.22 -23.89 2.08
C VAL A 254 8.13 -24.49 0.68
N LYS A 255 9.18 -24.37 -0.15
CA LYS A 255 9.29 -25.01 -1.47
C LYS A 255 9.34 -26.53 -1.35
N ASP A 256 10.23 -27.08 -0.52
CA ASP A 256 10.35 -28.53 -0.31
C ASP A 256 9.08 -29.11 0.30
N MET A 257 8.47 -28.36 1.24
CA MET A 257 7.17 -28.72 1.78
C MET A 257 6.10 -28.81 0.69
N ALA A 258 6.07 -27.84 -0.24
CA ALA A 258 5.12 -27.86 -1.35
C ALA A 258 5.32 -29.07 -2.26
N SER A 259 6.57 -29.39 -2.61
CA SER A 259 6.92 -30.57 -3.42
C SER A 259 6.44 -31.87 -2.77
N SER A 260 6.73 -32.06 -1.48
CA SER A 260 6.26 -33.22 -0.72
C SER A 260 4.74 -33.33 -0.65
N ILE A 261 4.03 -32.20 -0.53
CA ILE A 261 2.55 -32.17 -0.55
C ILE A 261 2.03 -32.53 -1.96
N HIS A 262 2.69 -32.06 -2.99
CA HIS A 262 2.30 -32.31 -4.38
C HIS A 262 2.40 -33.80 -4.73
N GLU A 263 3.52 -34.43 -4.42
CA GLU A 263 3.75 -35.86 -4.63
C GLU A 263 2.69 -36.74 -3.97
N ARG A 264 2.19 -36.32 -2.80
CA ARG A 264 1.12 -37.00 -2.05
C ARG A 264 -0.29 -36.61 -2.49
N GLY A 265 -0.43 -35.81 -3.55
CA GLY A 265 -1.73 -35.34 -4.05
C GLY A 265 -2.48 -34.45 -3.05
N GLY A 266 -1.76 -33.68 -2.22
CA GLY A 266 -2.34 -32.90 -1.12
C GLY A 266 -2.97 -31.55 -1.49
N PHE A 267 -2.86 -31.14 -2.77
CA PHE A 267 -3.49 -29.92 -3.27
C PHE A 267 -4.94 -30.17 -3.68
N ARG A 268 -5.80 -29.15 -3.46
CA ARG A 268 -7.22 -29.19 -3.84
C ARG A 268 -7.62 -27.91 -4.54
N ARG A 269 -8.41 -28.04 -5.62
CA ARG A 269 -8.99 -26.91 -6.36
C ARG A 269 -9.87 -26.08 -5.43
N CYS A 270 -9.74 -24.76 -5.51
CA CYS A 270 -10.57 -23.80 -4.82
C CYS A 270 -10.77 -22.55 -5.68
N THR A 271 -12.02 -22.16 -5.87
CA THR A 271 -12.42 -20.89 -6.51
C THR A 271 -12.64 -19.85 -5.43
N TRP A 272 -12.09 -18.65 -5.59
CA TRP A 272 -12.25 -17.57 -4.60
C TRP A 272 -13.04 -16.37 -5.11
N ARG A 273 -13.18 -16.21 -6.42
CA ARG A 273 -13.90 -15.09 -7.04
C ARG A 273 -14.42 -15.49 -8.42
N SER A 274 -15.61 -14.98 -8.76
CA SER A 274 -16.08 -14.98 -10.15
C SER A 274 -15.46 -13.77 -10.85
N GLY A 275 -14.65 -14.00 -11.84
CA GLY A 275 -14.12 -12.96 -12.73
C GLY A 275 -15.19 -12.54 -13.76
N THR A 276 -14.86 -11.52 -14.56
CA THR A 276 -15.76 -11.04 -15.63
C THR A 276 -15.87 -12.02 -16.81
N ARG A 277 -14.87 -12.87 -17.01
CA ARG A 277 -14.81 -13.86 -18.11
C ARG A 277 -14.89 -15.30 -17.61
N GLU A 278 -14.26 -15.59 -16.47
CA GLU A 278 -14.17 -16.93 -15.90
C GLU A 278 -14.01 -16.89 -14.37
N GLU A 279 -14.19 -18.04 -13.72
CA GLU A 279 -13.90 -18.19 -12.31
C GLU A 279 -12.40 -18.17 -12.04
N LEU A 280 -11.99 -17.36 -11.07
CA LEU A 280 -10.61 -17.36 -10.58
C LEU A 280 -10.42 -18.51 -9.60
N TRP A 281 -9.57 -19.46 -9.96
CA TRP A 281 -9.29 -20.64 -9.18
C TRP A 281 -7.82 -21.08 -9.28
N ALA A 282 -7.37 -21.79 -8.27
CA ALA A 282 -6.09 -22.49 -8.27
C ALA A 282 -6.19 -23.72 -7.37
N ARG A 283 -5.10 -24.50 -7.28
CA ARG A 283 -4.98 -25.56 -6.31
C ARG A 283 -4.29 -25.04 -5.07
N PHE A 284 -4.81 -25.36 -3.90
CA PHE A 284 -4.27 -24.90 -2.61
C PHE A 284 -3.99 -26.06 -1.67
N ALA A 285 -2.88 -25.92 -0.93
CA ALA A 285 -2.58 -26.75 0.23
C ALA A 285 -2.53 -25.89 1.49
N LEU A 286 -2.83 -26.47 2.65
CA LEU A 286 -2.82 -25.80 3.94
C LEU A 286 -2.13 -26.72 4.97
N ARG A 287 -1.18 -26.16 5.75
CA ARG A 287 -0.48 -26.87 6.82
C ARG A 287 -0.36 -25.98 8.06
N ARG A 288 -0.32 -26.63 9.21
CA ARG A 288 -0.03 -25.97 10.49
C ARG A 288 1.47 -26.03 10.73
N VAL A 289 2.10 -24.86 10.91
CA VAL A 289 3.56 -24.73 10.98
C VAL A 289 3.98 -23.71 12.04
N VAL A 290 5.28 -23.66 12.34
CA VAL A 290 5.95 -22.52 12.96
C VAL A 290 7.07 -22.03 12.04
N ALA A 291 7.36 -20.73 12.07
CA ALA A 291 8.54 -20.21 11.40
C ALA A 291 9.81 -20.71 12.07
N ALA A 292 10.76 -21.22 11.30
CA ALA A 292 12.06 -21.63 11.83
C ALA A 292 12.90 -20.41 12.23
N GLY A 293 13.89 -20.60 13.09
CA GLY A 293 14.79 -19.53 13.56
C GLY A 293 14.18 -18.61 14.63
N VAL A 294 12.92 -18.80 15.00
CA VAL A 294 12.29 -18.08 16.12
C VAL A 294 12.63 -18.78 17.44
N PRO A 295 13.09 -18.07 18.49
CA PRO A 295 13.42 -18.67 19.77
C PRO A 295 12.25 -19.46 20.36
N LYS A 296 12.57 -20.60 21.04
CA LYS A 296 11.56 -21.37 21.79
C LYS A 296 10.86 -20.44 22.78
N GLY A 297 9.52 -20.47 22.82
CA GLY A 297 8.69 -19.59 23.66
C GLY A 297 8.21 -18.30 22.98
N GLN A 298 8.80 -17.93 21.85
CA GLN A 298 8.29 -16.86 20.99
C GLN A 298 7.66 -17.40 19.70
N GLN A 299 7.73 -18.70 19.48
CA GLN A 299 7.13 -19.37 18.33
C GLN A 299 5.61 -19.36 18.45
N GLU A 300 4.95 -18.78 17.47
CA GLU A 300 3.50 -18.86 17.36
C GLU A 300 3.09 -19.86 16.27
N PRO A 301 2.03 -20.63 16.48
CA PRO A 301 1.49 -21.51 15.45
C PRO A 301 0.89 -20.71 14.30
N LEU A 302 1.37 -20.95 13.09
CA LEU A 302 0.96 -20.30 11.85
C LEU A 302 0.25 -21.27 10.91
N TRP A 303 -0.44 -20.72 9.93
CA TRP A 303 -0.92 -21.46 8.77
C TRP A 303 0.03 -21.18 7.60
N LEU A 304 0.56 -22.22 6.95
CA LEU A 304 1.19 -22.16 5.66
C LEU A 304 0.13 -22.47 4.62
N LEU A 305 -0.25 -21.47 3.80
CA LEU A 305 -1.11 -21.62 2.64
C LEU A 305 -0.24 -21.56 1.38
N ILE A 306 -0.37 -22.55 0.51
CA ILE A 306 0.41 -22.65 -0.74
C ILE A 306 -0.56 -22.61 -1.92
N GLU A 307 -0.31 -21.71 -2.88
CA GLU A 307 -1.04 -21.60 -4.13
C GLU A 307 -0.26 -22.27 -5.26
N TRP A 308 -0.92 -23.17 -6.01
CA TRP A 308 -0.36 -23.77 -7.22
C TRP A 308 -1.33 -23.58 -8.38
N ARG A 309 -0.92 -22.80 -9.35
CA ARG A 309 -1.74 -22.56 -10.56
C ARG A 309 -1.63 -23.74 -11.51
N GLU A 310 -2.68 -23.95 -12.29
CA GLU A 310 -2.68 -25.03 -13.29
C GLU A 310 -1.69 -24.74 -14.40
N GLY A 311 -0.95 -25.79 -14.81
CA GLY A 311 0.07 -25.67 -15.85
C GLY A 311 1.42 -25.11 -15.39
N GLU A 312 1.50 -24.53 -14.19
CA GLU A 312 2.77 -24.04 -13.66
C GLU A 312 3.62 -25.17 -13.09
N PRO A 313 4.95 -25.15 -13.33
CA PRO A 313 5.86 -26.21 -12.84
C PRO A 313 6.10 -26.13 -11.32
N GLU A 314 5.90 -24.94 -10.72
CA GLU A 314 6.15 -24.65 -9.31
C GLU A 314 4.97 -23.87 -8.71
N PRO A 315 4.82 -23.84 -7.37
CA PRO A 315 3.84 -23.01 -6.71
C PRO A 315 4.01 -21.53 -7.05
N ALA A 316 2.89 -20.85 -7.28
CA ALA A 316 2.88 -19.43 -7.59
C ALA A 316 3.14 -18.57 -6.35
N ASN A 317 2.62 -18.98 -5.18
CA ASN A 317 2.74 -18.20 -3.96
C ASN A 317 2.76 -19.09 -2.70
N TYR A 318 3.47 -18.61 -1.68
CA TYR A 318 3.50 -19.17 -0.33
C TYR A 318 3.10 -18.07 0.65
N PHE A 319 2.19 -18.38 1.58
CA PHE A 319 1.73 -17.42 2.58
C PHE A 319 1.88 -17.96 3.99
N LEU A 320 2.45 -17.16 4.90
CA LEU A 320 2.38 -17.39 6.34
C LEU A 320 1.26 -16.54 6.93
N VAL A 321 0.39 -17.19 7.70
CA VAL A 321 -0.83 -16.55 8.22
C VAL A 321 -0.93 -16.77 9.72
N SER A 322 -1.04 -15.67 10.50
CA SER A 322 -1.07 -15.67 11.97
C SER A 322 -2.47 -15.51 12.56
N VAL A 323 -3.55 -15.60 11.75
CA VAL A 323 -4.92 -15.45 12.27
C VAL A 323 -5.26 -16.50 13.31
N PRO A 324 -6.01 -16.13 14.37
CA PRO A 324 -6.35 -17.04 15.46
C PRO A 324 -7.39 -18.09 15.04
N GLY A 325 -7.54 -19.10 15.87
CA GLY A 325 -8.58 -20.14 15.74
C GLY A 325 -8.28 -21.16 14.64
N ARG A 326 -9.37 -21.68 14.05
CA ARG A 326 -9.31 -22.68 12.97
C ARG A 326 -10.06 -22.17 11.73
N PRO A 327 -9.51 -21.17 11.03
CA PRO A 327 -10.13 -20.66 9.81
C PRO A 327 -10.20 -21.77 8.76
N THR A 328 -11.25 -21.77 7.98
CA THR A 328 -11.35 -22.67 6.82
C THR A 328 -10.35 -22.27 5.75
N LYS A 329 -9.90 -23.22 4.95
CA LYS A 329 -9.03 -22.93 3.81
C LYS A 329 -9.62 -21.85 2.87
N LYS A 330 -10.94 -21.87 2.65
CA LYS A 330 -11.62 -20.89 1.82
C LYS A 330 -11.57 -19.47 2.40
N GLN A 331 -11.67 -19.33 3.73
CA GLN A 331 -11.52 -18.04 4.41
C GLN A 331 -10.10 -17.49 4.25
N LEU A 332 -9.07 -18.34 4.45
CA LEU A 332 -7.68 -17.92 4.26
C LEU A 332 -7.38 -17.52 2.81
N ILE A 333 -7.85 -18.30 1.84
CA ILE A 333 -7.70 -17.96 0.41
C ILE A 333 -8.34 -16.61 0.10
N ARG A 334 -9.58 -16.38 0.53
CA ARG A 334 -10.27 -15.09 0.32
C ARG A 334 -9.49 -13.93 0.95
N LEU A 335 -8.92 -14.15 2.12
CA LEU A 335 -8.15 -13.14 2.84
C LEU A 335 -6.88 -12.75 2.05
N VAL A 336 -6.01 -13.71 1.73
CA VAL A 336 -4.74 -13.41 1.03
C VAL A 336 -4.98 -12.84 -0.36
N MET A 337 -6.06 -13.26 -1.02
CA MET A 337 -6.43 -12.77 -2.35
C MET A 337 -6.97 -11.33 -2.33
N GLN A 338 -7.26 -10.73 -1.18
CA GLN A 338 -7.66 -9.31 -1.13
C GLN A 338 -6.53 -8.34 -1.50
N ARG A 339 -5.27 -8.80 -1.50
CA ARG A 339 -4.11 -7.95 -1.84
C ARG A 339 -4.21 -7.31 -3.24
N TRP A 340 -4.87 -7.94 -4.21
CA TRP A 340 -5.12 -7.36 -5.54
C TRP A 340 -5.78 -5.98 -5.52
N ARG A 341 -6.47 -5.63 -4.43
CA ARG A 341 -7.16 -4.33 -4.30
C ARG A 341 -6.20 -3.16 -4.32
N THR A 342 -4.98 -3.35 -3.82
CA THR A 342 -3.94 -2.31 -3.90
C THR A 342 -3.53 -2.01 -5.34
N GLU A 343 -3.48 -3.02 -6.21
CA GLU A 343 -3.23 -2.82 -7.64
C GLU A 343 -4.33 -1.92 -8.24
N ARG A 344 -5.58 -2.16 -7.86
CA ARG A 344 -6.71 -1.32 -8.28
C ARG A 344 -6.62 0.11 -7.73
N VAL A 345 -6.20 0.28 -6.47
CA VAL A 345 -5.93 1.62 -5.91
C VAL A 345 -4.91 2.37 -6.77
N TYR A 346 -3.82 1.71 -7.15
CA TYR A 346 -2.81 2.35 -7.97
C TYR A 346 -3.31 2.67 -9.38
N GLU A 347 -4.09 1.79 -10.01
CA GLU A 347 -4.73 2.06 -11.30
C GLU A 347 -5.61 3.30 -11.22
N ASP A 348 -6.51 3.37 -10.24
CA ASP A 348 -7.44 4.49 -10.08
C ASP A 348 -6.69 5.80 -9.76
N LEU A 349 -5.72 5.77 -8.83
CA LEU A 349 -4.95 6.97 -8.47
C LEU A 349 -4.07 7.47 -9.62
N LYS A 350 -3.43 6.58 -10.38
CA LYS A 350 -2.60 6.97 -11.53
C LYS A 350 -3.45 7.38 -12.73
N GLY A 351 -4.44 6.58 -13.09
CA GLY A 351 -5.28 6.81 -14.26
C GLY A 351 -6.21 8.01 -14.10
N GLU A 352 -6.90 8.10 -12.96
CA GLU A 352 -7.93 9.11 -12.76
C GLU A 352 -7.39 10.42 -12.13
N LEU A 353 -6.47 10.29 -11.16
CA LEU A 353 -5.98 11.44 -10.39
C LEU A 353 -4.54 11.85 -10.73
N GLY A 354 -3.85 11.11 -11.60
CA GLY A 354 -2.49 11.43 -12.03
C GLY A 354 -1.45 11.34 -10.92
N LEU A 355 -1.55 10.34 -10.04
CA LEU A 355 -0.59 10.13 -8.95
C LEU A 355 0.87 10.05 -9.42
N ASP A 356 1.13 9.62 -10.65
CA ASP A 356 2.44 9.55 -11.27
C ASP A 356 2.83 10.79 -12.12
N HIS A 357 1.95 11.79 -12.18
CA HIS A 357 2.19 13.04 -12.93
C HIS A 357 3.04 14.06 -12.17
N TYR A 358 3.45 13.78 -10.93
CA TYR A 358 4.35 14.66 -10.20
C TYR A 358 5.74 14.69 -10.83
N GLU A 359 6.18 15.88 -11.28
CA GLU A 359 7.48 16.11 -11.94
C GLU A 359 8.48 16.86 -11.04
N GLY A 360 8.09 17.17 -9.83
CA GLY A 360 8.91 17.89 -8.87
C GLY A 360 10.15 17.11 -8.40
N ARG A 361 11.09 17.86 -7.79
CA ARG A 361 12.38 17.32 -7.34
C ARG A 361 12.51 17.26 -5.82
N ARG A 362 11.62 17.96 -5.10
CA ARG A 362 11.74 18.21 -3.66
C ARG A 362 10.90 17.24 -2.85
N PHE A 363 11.40 16.89 -1.67
CA PHE A 363 10.72 16.01 -0.72
C PHE A 363 9.34 16.53 -0.27
N PRO A 364 9.19 17.82 0.14
CA PRO A 364 7.86 18.31 0.52
C PRO A 364 6.84 18.17 -0.62
N GLY A 365 7.21 18.55 -1.85
CA GLY A 365 6.29 18.48 -2.98
C GLY A 365 5.91 17.06 -3.41
N TRP A 366 6.68 16.05 -3.02
CA TRP A 366 6.28 14.64 -3.24
C TRP A 366 5.21 14.20 -2.23
N HIS A 367 5.26 14.70 -1.00
CA HIS A 367 4.32 14.35 0.07
C HIS A 367 3.03 15.19 0.03
N HIS A 368 3.11 16.40 -0.48
CA HIS A 368 1.96 17.29 -0.70
C HIS A 368 1.21 16.98 -1.99
#